data_507153812e1062644261d521455e0e41
#
_entry.id   507153812e1062644261d521455e0e41
#
_cell.length_a   1.000
_cell.length_b   1.000
_cell.length_c   1.000
_cell.angle_alpha   90.00
_cell.angle_beta   90.00
_cell.angle_gamma   90.00
#
_symmetry.space_group_name_H-M   'P 1'
#
loop_
_entity.id
_entity.type
_entity.pdbx_description
1 polymer ?
#
loop_
_entity_poly.entity_id
_entity_poly.type
_entity_poly.pdbx_seq_one_letter_code
_entity_poly.pdbx_strand_id
1 'polypeptide(L)'
;ETQVATTSFSVTAYKPLTSTLYLVGDATPGGWSADDATEMTRKDNGIFTWTGKMTAGSFKFITTLGAFLPSYNKGTDGKLVLRTSADQPDESFTIEEEFNYIVEANLFTGVITLTQTENLRPAYDQLYFVGGMNDWGFVPMKKDVLDPFLFRYARLFDAGQGGEFKFGTSEGSWESMYKAKNANAAYTDTEMVFVKGFDPDNKWVLKDAECGKAYKICVDIRAGKERMMMSEFVPYEMIYMVGDAAPAGWSIGDATPMQATDNPYVFTWQGVLNVGELKLTCDKKEDWNGAWFMPTVADKQPSGETEPMLFLDKASDAFKAQYLDVMIGGIDLKWKITTAGSYKITLNQLEETISIVKQ
;
A
#
# COMPACT_ATOMS: atom_id res chain seq x y z
N GLU A 1 42.66 42.88 -9.72
CA GLU A 1 41.80 42.78 -8.51
C GLU A 1 40.77 41.70 -8.75
N THR A 2 40.83 40.65 -7.93
CA THR A 2 39.85 39.53 -8.01
C THR A 2 38.67 39.91 -7.09
N GLN A 3 37.50 40.15 -7.67
CA GLN A 3 36.28 40.30 -6.88
C GLN A 3 35.82 38.95 -6.34
N VAL A 4 35.81 38.80 -5.03
CA VAL A 4 35.22 37.64 -4.36
C VAL A 4 33.76 37.96 -4.04
N ALA A 5 32.83 37.28 -4.67
CA ALA A 5 31.42 37.37 -4.30
C ALA A 5 31.15 36.41 -3.12
N THR A 6 30.72 36.95 -2.00
CA THR A 6 30.35 36.17 -0.82
C THR A 6 28.82 36.05 -0.78
N THR A 7 28.33 34.83 -0.83
CA THR A 7 26.90 34.51 -0.61
C THR A 7 26.77 33.88 0.78
N SER A 8 25.86 34.39 1.60
CA SER A 8 25.49 33.76 2.87
C SER A 8 24.17 33.02 2.71
N PHE A 9 24.11 31.80 3.21
CA PHE A 9 22.88 31.04 3.35
C PHE A 9 22.69 30.66 4.82
N SER A 10 21.44 30.72 5.30
CA SER A 10 21.11 30.23 6.63
C SER A 10 20.62 28.77 6.52
N VAL A 11 21.23 27.89 7.31
CA VAL A 11 20.74 26.52 7.50
C VAL A 11 19.84 26.51 8.72
N THR A 12 18.55 26.34 8.53
CA THR A 12 17.63 26.08 9.65
C THR A 12 17.83 24.67 10.10
N ALA A 13 18.11 24.43 11.38
CA ALA A 13 18.22 23.11 11.94
C ALA A 13 16.92 22.35 11.71
N TYR A 14 17.02 21.16 11.10
CA TYR A 14 15.88 20.25 10.90
C TYR A 14 15.37 19.81 12.27
N LYS A 15 14.12 20.17 12.62
CA LYS A 15 13.44 19.60 13.77
C LYS A 15 12.80 18.27 13.32
N PRO A 16 13.15 17.14 13.96
CA PRO A 16 12.50 15.89 13.65
C PRO A 16 10.99 16.03 13.86
N LEU A 17 10.22 15.64 12.87
CA LEU A 17 8.78 15.57 12.98
C LEU A 17 8.39 14.39 13.88
N THR A 18 7.24 14.47 14.53
CA THR A 18 6.70 13.38 15.33
C THR A 18 6.57 12.10 14.50
N SER A 19 6.74 10.94 15.14
CA SER A 19 6.48 9.63 14.54
C SER A 19 5.02 9.19 14.69
N THR A 20 4.28 9.82 15.60
CA THR A 20 2.87 9.53 15.95
C THR A 20 2.06 10.81 15.91
N LEU A 21 0.78 10.70 15.53
CA LEU A 21 -0.18 11.79 15.53
C LEU A 21 -1.56 11.26 15.88
N TYR A 22 -2.28 11.97 16.73
CA TYR A 22 -3.61 11.58 17.20
C TYR A 22 -4.59 12.74 17.04
N LEU A 23 -5.83 12.44 16.65
CA LEU A 23 -6.95 13.38 16.63
C LEU A 23 -7.56 13.45 18.04
N VAL A 24 -7.80 14.67 18.53
CA VAL A 24 -8.46 14.94 19.80
C VAL A 24 -9.44 16.10 19.63
N GLY A 25 -10.62 16.01 20.20
CA GLY A 25 -11.67 17.02 20.09
C GLY A 25 -13.06 16.41 20.05
N ASP A 26 -14.09 17.19 20.34
CA ASP A 26 -15.49 16.75 20.33
C ASP A 26 -15.99 16.35 18.94
N ALA A 27 -15.31 16.77 17.87
CA ALA A 27 -15.56 16.26 16.53
C ALA A 27 -15.03 14.83 16.30
N THR A 28 -14.20 14.27 17.18
CA THR A 28 -13.50 13.00 16.99
C THR A 28 -14.07 11.88 17.86
N PRO A 29 -13.85 10.59 17.51
CA PRO A 29 -14.39 9.47 18.30
C PRO A 29 -13.97 9.46 19.78
N GLY A 30 -12.74 9.89 20.08
CA GLY A 30 -12.20 9.93 21.45
C GLY A 30 -12.57 11.17 22.26
N GLY A 31 -13.25 12.15 21.64
CA GLY A 31 -13.60 13.41 22.30
C GLY A 31 -12.36 14.19 22.75
N TRP A 32 -12.50 15.02 23.79
CA TRP A 32 -11.40 15.81 24.39
C TRP A 32 -10.58 15.03 25.43
N SER A 33 -10.51 13.70 25.30
CA SER A 33 -9.65 12.86 26.12
C SER A 33 -8.30 12.63 25.41
N ALA A 34 -7.20 13.03 26.04
CA ALA A 34 -5.88 12.77 25.51
C ALA A 34 -5.51 11.27 25.58
N ASP A 35 -6.07 10.54 26.55
CA ASP A 35 -5.85 9.10 26.72
C ASP A 35 -6.60 8.27 25.68
N ASP A 36 -7.76 8.76 25.21
CA ASP A 36 -8.61 8.12 24.20
C ASP A 36 -8.46 8.75 22.81
N ALA A 37 -7.45 9.59 22.61
CA ALA A 37 -7.24 10.27 21.34
C ALA A 37 -7.05 9.27 20.18
N THR A 38 -7.67 9.60 19.05
CA THR A 38 -7.75 8.69 17.89
C THR A 38 -6.46 8.69 17.10
N GLU A 39 -5.78 7.56 17.03
CA GLU A 39 -4.51 7.40 16.32
C GLU A 39 -4.68 7.56 14.80
N MET A 40 -3.77 8.30 14.17
CA MET A 40 -3.67 8.42 12.73
C MET A 40 -2.61 7.47 12.16
N THR A 41 -2.87 6.94 10.99
CA THR A 41 -1.90 6.13 10.25
C THR A 41 -0.85 7.03 9.61
N ARG A 42 0.42 6.79 9.91
CA ARG A 42 1.53 7.44 9.23
C ARG A 42 1.68 6.90 7.80
N LYS A 43 1.57 7.77 6.81
CA LYS A 43 1.76 7.44 5.38
C LYS A 43 3.18 7.66 4.91
N ASP A 44 3.82 8.72 5.40
CA ASP A 44 5.20 9.10 5.10
C ASP A 44 5.76 9.91 6.27
N ASN A 45 7.02 10.32 6.20
CA ASN A 45 7.59 11.20 7.18
C ASN A 45 6.80 12.51 7.23
N GLY A 46 6.17 12.79 8.38
CA GLY A 46 5.34 13.96 8.60
C GLY A 46 4.01 14.01 7.85
N ILE A 47 3.58 12.92 7.20
CA ILE A 47 2.26 12.82 6.57
C ILE A 47 1.45 11.73 7.27
N PHE A 48 0.28 12.11 7.78
CA PHE A 48 -0.62 11.24 8.52
C PHE A 48 -2.01 11.28 7.92
N THR A 49 -2.72 10.16 7.97
CA THR A 49 -4.12 10.06 7.53
C THR A 49 -4.96 9.27 8.51
N TRP A 50 -6.23 9.60 8.55
CA TRP A 50 -7.24 8.87 9.28
C TRP A 50 -8.55 8.89 8.51
N THR A 51 -9.35 7.84 8.61
CA THR A 51 -10.66 7.76 7.98
C THR A 51 -11.69 7.30 9.01
N GLY A 52 -12.74 8.06 9.16
CA GLY A 52 -13.80 7.72 10.10
C GLY A 52 -14.90 8.76 10.17
N LYS A 53 -15.87 8.50 11.03
CA LYS A 53 -16.97 9.42 11.30
C LYS A 53 -16.49 10.54 12.21
N MET A 54 -16.77 11.79 11.81
CA MET A 54 -16.62 12.96 12.64
C MET A 54 -17.99 13.62 12.84
N THR A 55 -18.21 14.20 14.01
CA THR A 55 -19.40 14.99 14.34
C THR A 55 -19.13 16.46 14.15
N ALA A 56 -20.18 17.29 14.05
CA ALA A 56 -19.99 18.75 14.10
C ALA A 56 -19.34 19.13 15.44
N GLY A 57 -18.27 19.92 15.38
CA GLY A 57 -17.48 20.27 16.56
C GLY A 57 -16.06 20.71 16.22
N SER A 58 -15.17 20.64 17.19
CA SER A 58 -13.78 21.10 17.09
C SER A 58 -12.80 19.95 17.28
N PHE A 59 -11.63 20.05 16.67
CA PHE A 59 -10.52 19.10 16.85
C PHE A 59 -9.17 19.74 16.63
N LYS A 60 -8.16 19.11 17.18
CA LYS A 60 -6.73 19.38 16.94
C LYS A 60 -5.94 18.08 16.98
N PHE A 61 -4.65 18.16 16.87
CA PHE A 61 -3.78 16.99 16.88
C PHE A 61 -2.82 17.03 18.07
N ILE A 62 -2.62 15.88 18.72
CA ILE A 62 -1.58 15.70 19.73
C ILE A 62 -0.54 14.71 19.22
N THR A 63 0.70 14.84 19.68
CA THR A 63 1.81 14.00 19.22
C THR A 63 2.05 12.78 20.10
N THR A 64 1.50 12.79 21.31
CA THR A 64 1.69 11.76 22.32
C THR A 64 0.35 11.43 22.99
N LEU A 65 0.00 10.16 23.02
CA LEU A 65 -1.19 9.70 23.73
C LEU A 65 -1.08 10.03 25.22
N GLY A 66 -2.16 10.50 25.81
CA GLY A 66 -2.21 10.89 27.23
C GLY A 66 -1.66 12.32 27.52
N ALA A 67 -1.18 13.05 26.51
CA ALA A 67 -0.63 14.39 26.72
C ALA A 67 -1.15 15.40 25.69
N PHE A 68 -1.67 16.55 26.14
CA PHE A 68 -2.13 17.61 25.23
C PHE A 68 -0.99 18.40 24.58
N LEU A 69 0.22 18.24 25.01
CA LEU A 69 1.41 18.89 24.45
C LEU A 69 2.56 17.89 24.24
N PRO A 70 3.31 18.00 23.15
CA PRO A 70 3.14 18.92 22.03
C PRO A 70 1.89 18.63 21.20
N SER A 71 1.32 19.68 20.57
CA SER A 71 0.14 19.56 19.70
C SER A 71 0.33 20.32 18.39
N TYR A 72 -0.44 19.97 17.36
CA TYR A 72 -0.59 20.75 16.16
C TYR A 72 -1.97 21.38 16.15
N ASN A 73 -1.99 22.70 16.16
CA ASN A 73 -3.18 23.53 16.28
C ASN A 73 -3.43 24.31 14.98
N LYS A 74 -4.60 24.93 14.87
CA LYS A 74 -4.92 25.81 13.75
C LYS A 74 -4.21 27.15 13.92
N GLY A 75 -3.37 27.52 12.95
CA GLY A 75 -2.78 28.84 12.86
C GLY A 75 -3.76 29.86 12.28
N THR A 76 -3.38 31.13 12.33
CA THR A 76 -4.17 32.26 11.81
C THR A 76 -4.37 32.22 10.29
N ASP A 77 -3.49 31.51 9.58
CA ASP A 77 -3.57 31.24 8.14
C ASP A 77 -4.31 29.93 7.82
N GLY A 78 -4.91 29.28 8.82
CA GLY A 78 -5.63 28.02 8.70
C GLY A 78 -4.73 26.78 8.60
N LYS A 79 -3.41 26.93 8.70
CA LYS A 79 -2.46 25.83 8.64
C LYS A 79 -2.17 25.23 10.02
N LEU A 80 -1.52 24.07 10.00
CA LEU A 80 -1.00 23.42 11.20
C LEU A 80 0.17 24.20 11.79
N VAL A 81 0.09 24.52 13.07
CA VAL A 81 1.16 25.17 13.84
C VAL A 81 1.50 24.30 15.04
N LEU A 82 2.79 24.01 15.23
CA LEU A 82 3.26 23.27 16.38
C LEU A 82 3.18 24.12 17.66
N ARG A 83 2.44 23.63 18.64
CA ARG A 83 2.31 24.20 19.99
C ARG A 83 3.07 23.31 20.97
N THR A 84 4.01 23.91 21.71
CA THR A 84 4.89 23.19 22.65
C THR A 84 4.72 23.65 24.11
N SER A 85 4.02 24.74 24.34
CA SER A 85 3.77 25.28 25.68
C SER A 85 2.34 25.82 25.83
N ALA A 86 1.87 25.92 27.07
CA ALA A 86 0.48 26.29 27.37
C ALA A 86 0.18 27.79 27.12
N ASP A 87 1.18 28.66 27.08
CA ASP A 87 1.09 30.08 26.79
C ASP A 87 0.96 30.39 25.28
N GLN A 88 1.16 29.42 24.40
CA GLN A 88 0.94 29.60 22.98
C GLN A 88 -0.56 29.42 22.62
N PRO A 89 -1.06 30.07 21.53
CA PRO A 89 -2.44 29.94 21.08
C PRO A 89 -2.91 28.48 20.95
N ASP A 90 -4.14 28.20 21.37
CA ASP A 90 -4.76 26.88 21.39
C ASP A 90 -6.00 26.81 20.48
N GLU A 91 -5.86 27.29 19.25
CA GLU A 91 -6.94 27.27 18.27
C GLU A 91 -7.16 25.87 17.70
N SER A 92 -8.41 25.55 17.39
CA SER A 92 -8.83 24.23 16.85
C SER A 92 -9.39 24.36 15.44
N PHE A 93 -9.31 23.26 14.67
CA PHE A 93 -10.05 23.11 13.42
C PHE A 93 -11.52 22.77 13.74
N THR A 94 -12.43 23.04 12.79
CA THR A 94 -13.86 22.79 12.95
C THR A 94 -14.39 21.87 11.88
N ILE A 95 -15.33 21.02 12.25
CA ILE A 95 -16.21 20.22 11.39
C ILE A 95 -17.59 20.84 11.48
N GLU A 96 -18.15 21.21 10.34
CA GLU A 96 -19.45 21.90 10.24
C GLU A 96 -20.63 20.92 10.35
N GLU A 97 -20.49 19.71 9.81
CA GLU A 97 -21.54 18.70 9.76
C GLU A 97 -21.01 17.30 10.06
N GLU A 98 -21.88 16.48 10.67
CA GLU A 98 -21.58 15.07 10.89
C GLU A 98 -21.50 14.33 9.57
N PHE A 99 -20.33 13.77 9.26
CA PHE A 99 -20.10 12.96 8.08
C PHE A 99 -18.90 12.02 8.28
N ASN A 100 -18.66 11.18 7.29
CA ASN A 100 -17.43 10.40 7.24
C ASN A 100 -16.34 11.20 6.51
N TYR A 101 -15.16 11.31 7.11
CA TYR A 101 -14.05 12.09 6.59
C TYR A 101 -12.80 11.25 6.42
N ILE A 102 -12.07 11.53 5.35
CA ILE A 102 -10.65 11.25 5.26
C ILE A 102 -9.93 12.52 5.71
N VAL A 103 -9.17 12.42 6.77
CA VAL A 103 -8.34 13.51 7.32
C VAL A 103 -6.90 13.24 6.95
N GLU A 104 -6.26 14.14 6.20
CA GLU A 104 -4.82 14.10 5.94
C GLU A 104 -4.14 15.31 6.56
N ALA A 105 -3.09 15.09 7.34
CA ALA A 105 -2.27 16.11 7.94
C ALA A 105 -0.85 16.02 7.40
N ASN A 106 -0.39 17.05 6.68
CA ASN A 106 0.97 17.18 6.20
C ASN A 106 1.73 18.19 7.08
N LEU A 107 2.57 17.68 7.97
CA LEU A 107 3.30 18.50 8.94
C LEU A 107 4.45 19.31 8.31
N PHE A 108 4.90 18.99 7.10
CA PHE A 108 5.91 19.77 6.39
C PHE A 108 5.34 21.04 5.79
N THR A 109 4.19 20.93 5.14
CA THR A 109 3.53 22.06 4.48
C THR A 109 2.59 22.79 5.41
N GLY A 110 2.26 22.20 6.57
CA GLY A 110 1.25 22.68 7.48
C GLY A 110 -0.18 22.54 6.95
N VAL A 111 -0.39 21.79 5.87
CA VAL A 111 -1.70 21.65 5.24
C VAL A 111 -2.48 20.49 5.87
N ILE A 112 -3.76 20.75 6.17
CA ILE A 112 -4.75 19.74 6.49
C ILE A 112 -5.75 19.63 5.34
N THR A 113 -6.08 18.42 4.94
CA THR A 113 -7.12 18.12 3.95
C THR A 113 -8.22 17.32 4.62
N LEU A 114 -9.45 17.78 4.49
CA LEU A 114 -10.68 17.12 4.94
C LEU A 114 -11.50 16.75 3.72
N THR A 115 -11.67 15.47 3.47
CA THR A 115 -12.47 14.97 2.35
C THR A 115 -13.64 14.16 2.88
N GLN A 116 -14.86 14.58 2.58
CA GLN A 116 -16.06 13.78 2.90
C GLN A 116 -16.07 12.51 2.04
N THR A 117 -16.41 11.38 2.66
CA THR A 117 -16.49 10.09 1.97
C THR A 117 -17.57 9.18 2.56
N GLU A 118 -18.26 8.46 1.71
CA GLU A 118 -19.14 7.36 2.11
C GLU A 118 -18.40 6.03 2.23
N ASN A 119 -17.18 5.95 1.67
CA ASN A 119 -16.39 4.73 1.56
C ASN A 119 -15.49 4.53 2.79
N LEU A 120 -16.04 4.10 3.92
CA LEU A 120 -15.25 3.79 5.12
C LEU A 120 -14.66 2.38 5.13
N ARG A 121 -15.40 1.43 4.57
CA ARG A 121 -15.03 0.02 4.54
C ARG A 121 -15.44 -0.60 3.20
N PRO A 122 -14.68 -1.57 2.70
CA PRO A 122 -15.12 -2.34 1.56
C PRO A 122 -16.41 -3.09 1.90
N ALA A 123 -17.28 -3.26 0.90
CA ALA A 123 -18.54 -4.00 1.06
C ALA A 123 -18.29 -5.48 1.35
N TYR A 124 -17.13 -6.00 0.96
CA TYR A 124 -16.74 -7.41 1.10
C TYR A 124 -15.30 -7.52 1.60
N ASP A 125 -15.05 -8.48 2.46
CA ASP A 125 -13.71 -8.76 2.98
C ASP A 125 -12.93 -9.77 2.12
N GLN A 126 -13.60 -10.46 1.22
CA GLN A 126 -13.03 -11.43 0.30
C GLN A 126 -13.69 -11.32 -1.07
N LEU A 127 -12.89 -11.40 -2.14
CA LEU A 127 -13.34 -11.62 -3.52
C LEU A 127 -12.73 -12.90 -4.07
N TYR A 128 -13.40 -13.44 -5.09
CA TYR A 128 -13.00 -14.66 -5.78
C TYR A 128 -12.91 -14.40 -7.28
N PHE A 129 -11.81 -14.84 -7.89
CA PHE A 129 -11.71 -14.91 -9.35
C PHE A 129 -12.50 -16.13 -9.82
N VAL A 130 -13.40 -15.95 -10.80
CA VAL A 130 -14.29 -16.98 -11.32
C VAL A 130 -14.31 -16.89 -12.84
N GLY A 131 -13.89 -17.96 -13.55
CA GLY A 131 -13.81 -17.92 -15.00
C GLY A 131 -13.74 -19.30 -15.65
N GLY A 132 -13.96 -19.33 -16.98
CA GLY A 132 -13.89 -20.56 -17.76
C GLY A 132 -12.51 -21.23 -17.71
N MET A 133 -11.43 -20.45 -17.58
CA MET A 133 -10.05 -20.93 -17.48
C MET A 133 -9.72 -21.60 -16.14
N ASN A 134 -10.64 -21.67 -15.21
CA ASN A 134 -10.54 -22.44 -13.95
C ASN A 134 -11.82 -23.22 -13.64
N ASP A 135 -12.51 -23.65 -14.69
CA ASP A 135 -13.75 -24.45 -14.61
C ASP A 135 -14.84 -23.78 -13.75
N TRP A 136 -14.88 -22.45 -13.76
CA TRP A 136 -15.80 -21.63 -12.98
C TRP A 136 -15.70 -21.82 -11.47
N GLY A 137 -14.57 -22.35 -10.99
CA GLY A 137 -14.25 -22.43 -9.57
C GLY A 137 -14.04 -21.04 -8.95
N PHE A 138 -14.28 -20.94 -7.65
CA PHE A 138 -14.09 -19.71 -6.89
C PHE A 138 -12.67 -19.70 -6.29
N VAL A 139 -11.74 -19.00 -6.91
CA VAL A 139 -10.36 -18.90 -6.43
C VAL A 139 -10.22 -17.60 -5.60
N PRO A 140 -9.87 -17.69 -4.31
CA PRO A 140 -9.79 -16.52 -3.46
C PRO A 140 -8.70 -15.56 -3.96
N MET A 141 -9.04 -14.29 -4.04
CA MET A 141 -8.12 -13.20 -4.32
C MET A 141 -7.41 -12.73 -3.04
N LYS A 142 -6.21 -12.23 -3.15
CA LYS A 142 -5.50 -11.62 -2.03
C LYS A 142 -6.03 -10.22 -1.77
N LYS A 143 -6.40 -9.90 -0.54
CA LYS A 143 -6.68 -8.51 -0.12
C LYS A 143 -5.37 -7.73 -0.12
N ASP A 144 -5.40 -6.50 -0.66
CA ASP A 144 -4.22 -5.65 -0.67
C ASP A 144 -3.83 -5.24 0.76
N VAL A 145 -2.52 -5.16 1.00
CA VAL A 145 -1.95 -4.86 2.33
C VAL A 145 -2.16 -3.38 2.72
N LEU A 146 -2.15 -2.49 1.72
CA LEU A 146 -2.15 -1.04 1.93
C LEU A 146 -3.53 -0.41 1.75
N ASP A 147 -4.38 -1.01 0.91
CA ASP A 147 -5.70 -0.49 0.59
C ASP A 147 -6.75 -1.60 0.71
N PRO A 148 -7.62 -1.56 1.73
CA PRO A 148 -8.59 -2.61 1.99
C PRO A 148 -9.65 -2.78 0.88
N PHE A 149 -9.80 -1.80 -0.01
CA PHE A 149 -10.73 -1.88 -1.14
C PHE A 149 -10.16 -2.61 -2.35
N LEU A 150 -8.85 -2.89 -2.36
CA LEU A 150 -8.18 -3.57 -3.47
C LEU A 150 -8.03 -5.07 -3.21
N PHE A 151 -8.32 -5.85 -4.26
CA PHE A 151 -8.11 -7.29 -4.27
C PHE A 151 -7.23 -7.67 -5.46
N ARG A 152 -6.27 -8.55 -5.22
CA ARG A 152 -5.23 -8.92 -6.18
C ARG A 152 -5.29 -10.39 -6.53
N TYR A 153 -5.09 -10.69 -7.81
CA TYR A 153 -4.94 -12.03 -8.32
C TYR A 153 -3.83 -12.05 -9.38
N ALA A 154 -3.04 -13.10 -9.39
CA ALA A 154 -2.00 -13.27 -10.39
C ALA A 154 -1.97 -14.73 -10.84
N ARG A 155 -1.80 -14.95 -12.14
CA ARG A 155 -1.78 -16.29 -12.73
C ARG A 155 -1.07 -16.29 -14.08
N LEU A 156 -0.38 -17.41 -14.37
CA LEU A 156 -0.04 -17.80 -15.73
C LEU A 156 -1.29 -18.46 -16.36
N PHE A 157 -1.82 -17.86 -17.43
CA PHE A 157 -2.90 -18.46 -18.20
C PHE A 157 -2.31 -19.33 -19.31
N ASP A 158 -2.66 -20.59 -19.34
CA ASP A 158 -2.09 -21.56 -20.28
C ASP A 158 -2.43 -21.19 -21.73
N ALA A 159 -1.49 -21.43 -22.64
CA ALA A 159 -1.64 -21.09 -24.05
C ALA A 159 -2.88 -21.78 -24.66
N GLY A 160 -3.71 -21.01 -25.36
CA GLY A 160 -4.93 -21.47 -25.99
C GLY A 160 -6.08 -21.79 -25.02
N GLN A 161 -5.93 -21.41 -23.75
CA GLN A 161 -6.97 -21.61 -22.73
C GLN A 161 -7.54 -20.26 -22.27
N GLY A 162 -8.04 -19.49 -23.22
CA GLY A 162 -8.80 -18.27 -22.96
C GLY A 162 -10.17 -18.56 -22.35
N GLY A 163 -10.88 -17.51 -22.02
CA GLY A 163 -12.22 -17.67 -21.46
C GLY A 163 -12.79 -16.40 -20.89
N GLU A 164 -14.05 -16.51 -20.50
CA GLU A 164 -14.75 -15.45 -19.78
C GLU A 164 -14.45 -15.51 -18.29
N PHE A 165 -14.43 -14.34 -17.63
CA PHE A 165 -14.25 -14.27 -16.18
C PHE A 165 -15.02 -13.10 -15.54
N LYS A 166 -15.24 -13.19 -14.25
CA LYS A 166 -15.86 -12.20 -13.36
C LYS A 166 -15.42 -12.45 -11.91
N PHE A 167 -15.91 -11.68 -10.95
CA PHE A 167 -15.49 -11.79 -9.55
C PHE A 167 -16.67 -12.07 -8.63
N GLY A 168 -16.57 -13.14 -7.84
CA GLY A 168 -17.55 -13.51 -6.84
C GLY A 168 -17.29 -12.78 -5.50
N THR A 169 -18.34 -12.55 -4.73
CA THR A 169 -18.25 -11.92 -3.40
C THR A 169 -18.37 -12.93 -2.26
N SER A 170 -18.78 -14.16 -2.58
CA SER A 170 -18.89 -15.27 -1.63
C SER A 170 -18.59 -16.58 -2.34
N GLU A 171 -17.84 -17.47 -1.71
CA GLU A 171 -17.47 -18.75 -2.28
C GLU A 171 -18.70 -19.58 -2.67
N GLY A 172 -18.70 -20.08 -3.90
CA GLY A 172 -19.77 -20.90 -4.46
C GLY A 172 -21.11 -20.17 -4.71
N SER A 173 -21.22 -18.88 -4.42
CA SER A 173 -22.44 -18.11 -4.63
C SER A 173 -22.38 -17.23 -5.88
N TRP A 174 -23.40 -17.36 -6.72
CA TRP A 174 -23.60 -16.58 -7.95
C TRP A 174 -24.53 -15.38 -7.77
N GLU A 175 -25.05 -15.16 -6.56
CA GLU A 175 -26.08 -14.14 -6.29
C GLU A 175 -25.56 -12.71 -6.32
N SER A 176 -24.27 -12.52 -6.03
CA SER A 176 -23.66 -11.21 -5.94
C SER A 176 -22.27 -11.25 -6.54
N MET A 177 -22.08 -10.50 -7.63
CA MET A 177 -20.83 -10.55 -8.38
C MET A 177 -20.45 -9.16 -8.88
N TYR A 178 -19.15 -8.90 -8.96
CA TYR A 178 -18.60 -7.81 -9.77
C TYR A 178 -18.39 -8.31 -11.19
N LYS A 179 -18.98 -7.62 -12.16
CA LYS A 179 -19.01 -8.00 -13.58
C LYS A 179 -18.51 -6.85 -14.45
N ALA A 180 -18.12 -7.18 -15.67
CA ALA A 180 -17.85 -6.15 -16.66
C ALA A 180 -19.13 -5.32 -16.90
N LYS A 181 -18.98 -4.02 -17.11
CA LYS A 181 -20.11 -3.13 -17.44
C LYS A 181 -20.69 -3.49 -18.82
N ASN A 182 -19.83 -3.84 -19.75
CA ASN A 182 -20.19 -4.18 -21.13
C ASN A 182 -20.12 -5.70 -21.36
N ALA A 183 -20.98 -6.23 -22.23
CA ALA A 183 -20.93 -7.63 -22.62
C ALA A 183 -19.66 -7.92 -23.43
N ASN A 184 -19.01 -9.08 -23.16
CA ASN A 184 -17.78 -9.51 -23.83
C ASN A 184 -16.67 -8.46 -23.81
N ALA A 185 -16.53 -7.75 -22.68
CA ALA A 185 -15.52 -6.74 -22.49
C ALA A 185 -14.12 -7.33 -22.67
N ALA A 186 -13.21 -6.62 -23.33
CA ALA A 186 -11.81 -7.03 -23.37
C ALA A 186 -11.22 -7.03 -21.97
N TYR A 187 -10.22 -7.89 -21.70
CA TYR A 187 -9.54 -7.92 -20.40
C TYR A 187 -8.90 -6.57 -20.00
N THR A 188 -8.70 -5.68 -20.97
CA THR A 188 -8.18 -4.31 -20.75
C THR A 188 -9.26 -3.29 -20.41
N ASP A 189 -10.55 -3.64 -20.54
CA ASP A 189 -11.66 -2.77 -20.13
C ASP A 189 -11.74 -2.71 -18.61
N THR A 190 -11.66 -1.53 -18.06
CA THR A 190 -11.64 -1.31 -16.61
C THR A 190 -13.01 -1.09 -15.99
N GLU A 191 -14.06 -0.89 -16.82
CA GLU A 191 -15.39 -0.58 -16.32
C GLU A 191 -16.05 -1.81 -15.66
N MET A 192 -16.34 -1.66 -14.39
CA MET A 192 -16.89 -2.72 -13.53
C MET A 192 -18.20 -2.26 -12.88
N VAL A 193 -19.11 -3.20 -12.68
CA VAL A 193 -20.38 -2.97 -11.97
C VAL A 193 -20.64 -4.09 -10.98
N PHE A 194 -21.22 -3.75 -9.85
CA PHE A 194 -21.76 -4.74 -8.92
C PHE A 194 -23.16 -5.17 -9.37
N VAL A 195 -23.40 -6.46 -9.46
CA VAL A 195 -24.68 -7.04 -9.87
C VAL A 195 -25.17 -8.01 -8.79
N LYS A 196 -26.36 -7.72 -8.25
CA LYS A 196 -27.09 -8.63 -7.39
C LYS A 196 -28.10 -9.41 -8.25
N GLY A 197 -28.04 -10.73 -8.19
CA GLY A 197 -28.78 -11.62 -9.07
C GLY A 197 -27.98 -11.97 -10.33
N PHE A 198 -28.67 -12.57 -11.30
CA PHE A 198 -28.01 -13.17 -12.46
C PHE A 198 -27.79 -12.22 -13.62
N ASP A 199 -28.69 -11.27 -13.84
CA ASP A 199 -28.67 -10.37 -14.99
C ASP A 199 -28.30 -8.93 -14.63
N PRO A 200 -27.54 -8.24 -15.50
CA PRO A 200 -26.86 -8.77 -16.69
C PRO A 200 -25.68 -9.67 -16.30
N ASP A 201 -25.43 -10.73 -17.10
CA ASP A 201 -24.30 -11.63 -16.87
C ASP A 201 -23.09 -11.29 -17.76
N ASN A 202 -22.71 -10.04 -17.78
CA ASN A 202 -21.56 -9.53 -18.51
C ASN A 202 -20.24 -10.06 -17.89
N LYS A 203 -19.25 -10.29 -18.75
CA LYS A 203 -17.96 -10.84 -18.36
C LYS A 203 -16.85 -10.18 -19.16
N TRP A 204 -15.64 -10.17 -18.59
CA TRP A 204 -14.43 -9.93 -19.37
C TRP A 204 -14.06 -11.20 -20.12
N VAL A 205 -13.37 -11.01 -21.25
CA VAL A 205 -12.87 -12.11 -22.08
C VAL A 205 -11.36 -11.98 -22.24
N LEU A 206 -10.64 -13.03 -21.91
CA LEU A 206 -9.26 -13.26 -22.30
C LEU A 206 -9.27 -14.22 -23.49
N LYS A 207 -8.79 -13.79 -24.65
CA LYS A 207 -8.80 -14.61 -25.88
C LYS A 207 -7.67 -15.63 -25.84
N ASP A 208 -7.81 -16.74 -26.56
CA ASP A 208 -6.78 -17.78 -26.68
C ASP A 208 -5.42 -17.21 -27.10
N ALA A 209 -5.40 -16.26 -28.04
CA ALA A 209 -4.18 -15.60 -28.51
C ALA A 209 -3.51 -14.69 -27.45
N GLU A 210 -4.22 -14.32 -26.38
CA GLU A 210 -3.74 -13.52 -25.28
C GLU A 210 -3.21 -14.38 -24.13
N CYS A 211 -3.39 -15.71 -24.20
CA CYS A 211 -2.90 -16.69 -23.23
C CYS A 211 -1.45 -17.14 -23.51
N GLY A 212 -0.88 -17.98 -22.66
CA GLY A 212 0.54 -18.33 -22.64
C GLY A 212 1.40 -17.30 -21.90
N LYS A 213 0.77 -16.38 -21.16
CA LYS A 213 1.39 -15.29 -20.45
C LYS A 213 0.85 -15.18 -19.02
N ALA A 214 1.65 -14.62 -18.13
CA ALA A 214 1.19 -14.27 -16.80
C ALA A 214 0.52 -12.91 -16.78
N TYR A 215 -0.50 -12.78 -15.95
CA TYR A 215 -1.21 -11.53 -15.71
C TYR A 215 -1.35 -11.25 -14.22
N LYS A 216 -1.35 -9.96 -13.88
CA LYS A 216 -1.77 -9.46 -12.58
C LYS A 216 -3.08 -8.71 -12.72
N ILE A 217 -4.02 -9.01 -11.85
CA ILE A 217 -5.35 -8.41 -11.79
C ILE A 217 -5.46 -7.67 -10.45
N CYS A 218 -5.93 -6.43 -10.51
CA CYS A 218 -6.30 -5.62 -9.35
C CYS A 218 -7.75 -5.19 -9.50
N VAL A 219 -8.57 -5.48 -8.51
CA VAL A 219 -9.99 -5.12 -8.45
C VAL A 219 -10.19 -4.11 -7.33
N ASP A 220 -10.72 -2.94 -7.65
CA ASP A 220 -11.12 -1.91 -6.69
C ASP A 220 -12.64 -1.96 -6.52
N ILE A 221 -13.12 -2.25 -5.32
CA ILE A 221 -14.56 -2.33 -5.01
C ILE A 221 -15.06 -1.09 -4.26
N ARG A 222 -14.35 0.01 -4.31
CA ARG A 222 -14.74 1.28 -3.71
C ARG A 222 -16.00 1.81 -4.39
N ALA A 223 -17.07 2.04 -3.63
CA ALA A 223 -18.37 2.44 -4.15
C ALA A 223 -18.28 3.70 -5.03
N GLY A 224 -18.84 3.62 -6.24
CA GLY A 224 -18.79 4.69 -7.25
C GLY A 224 -17.44 4.83 -7.98
N LYS A 225 -16.47 3.95 -7.68
CA LYS A 225 -15.14 3.90 -8.33
C LYS A 225 -14.73 2.46 -8.65
N GLU A 226 -15.71 1.58 -8.73
CA GLU A 226 -15.49 0.17 -9.01
C GLU A 226 -14.78 -0.01 -10.34
N ARG A 227 -13.68 -0.77 -10.34
CA ARG A 227 -12.88 -1.00 -11.55
C ARG A 227 -12.07 -2.28 -11.46
N MET A 228 -11.82 -2.87 -12.62
CA MET A 228 -10.90 -3.97 -12.81
C MET A 228 -9.71 -3.48 -13.64
N MET A 229 -8.51 -3.79 -13.18
CA MET A 229 -7.27 -3.50 -13.89
C MET A 229 -6.50 -4.81 -14.08
N MET A 230 -6.32 -5.22 -15.32
CA MET A 230 -5.57 -6.42 -15.67
C MET A 230 -4.46 -6.07 -16.65
N SER A 231 -3.25 -6.50 -16.34
CA SER A 231 -2.08 -6.27 -17.19
C SER A 231 -1.22 -7.51 -17.28
N GLU A 232 -0.56 -7.70 -18.42
CA GLU A 232 0.46 -8.72 -18.59
C GLU A 232 1.59 -8.48 -17.57
N PHE A 233 2.02 -9.54 -16.91
CA PHE A 233 3.15 -9.52 -16.02
C PHE A 233 4.37 -10.10 -16.72
N VAL A 234 5.33 -9.23 -17.04
CA VAL A 234 6.63 -9.63 -17.52
C VAL A 234 7.54 -9.84 -16.30
N PRO A 235 8.05 -11.07 -16.07
CA PRO A 235 8.89 -11.31 -14.89
C PRO A 235 10.19 -10.49 -14.96
N TYR A 236 10.62 -9.99 -13.82
CA TYR A 236 11.92 -9.38 -13.68
C TYR A 236 13.00 -10.45 -13.89
N GLU A 237 14.03 -10.11 -14.64
CA GLU A 237 15.14 -11.03 -14.96
C GLU A 237 16.05 -11.26 -13.74
N MET A 238 16.05 -10.33 -12.78
CA MET A 238 16.88 -10.39 -11.58
C MET A 238 16.20 -9.74 -10.38
N ILE A 239 16.38 -10.33 -9.22
CA ILE A 239 16.00 -9.79 -7.92
C ILE A 239 17.27 -9.64 -7.07
N TYR A 240 17.36 -8.55 -6.34
CA TYR A 240 18.53 -8.23 -5.50
C TYR A 240 18.10 -8.01 -4.05
N MET A 241 19.03 -8.28 -3.13
CA MET A 241 18.84 -8.06 -1.69
C MET A 241 19.68 -6.86 -1.24
N VAL A 242 19.08 -6.02 -0.39
CA VAL A 242 19.74 -4.91 0.30
C VAL A 242 19.33 -4.88 1.78
N GLY A 243 20.11 -4.22 2.60
CA GLY A 243 19.87 -4.07 4.03
C GLY A 243 21.04 -4.55 4.87
N ASP A 244 21.10 -4.16 6.14
CA ASP A 244 22.19 -4.55 7.06
C ASP A 244 22.35 -6.07 7.17
N ALA A 245 21.27 -6.82 6.98
CA ALA A 245 21.29 -8.28 6.99
C ALA A 245 21.89 -8.87 5.71
N ALA A 246 21.82 -8.17 4.57
CA ALA A 246 22.33 -8.67 3.29
C ALA A 246 23.86 -8.49 3.20
N PRO A 247 24.57 -9.34 2.41
CA PRO A 247 26.03 -9.26 2.28
C PRO A 247 26.56 -7.90 1.79
N ALA A 248 25.83 -7.21 0.91
CA ALA A 248 26.23 -5.91 0.35
C ALA A 248 25.75 -4.71 1.20
N GLY A 249 25.03 -4.94 2.30
CA GLY A 249 24.47 -3.85 3.11
C GLY A 249 23.47 -2.98 2.32
N TRP A 250 23.46 -1.68 2.59
CA TRP A 250 22.57 -0.70 1.94
C TRP A 250 23.13 -0.10 0.63
N SER A 251 24.16 -0.72 0.05
CA SER A 251 24.66 -0.29 -1.27
C SER A 251 23.76 -0.83 -2.38
N ILE A 252 22.92 0.02 -2.98
CA ILE A 252 22.00 -0.39 -4.06
C ILE A 252 22.78 -0.81 -5.31
N GLY A 253 23.90 -0.13 -5.60
CA GLY A 253 24.77 -0.47 -6.73
C GLY A 253 25.40 -1.85 -6.63
N ASP A 254 25.75 -2.28 -5.39
CA ASP A 254 26.36 -3.56 -5.06
C ASP A 254 25.35 -4.60 -4.57
N ALA A 255 24.04 -4.30 -4.63
CA ALA A 255 22.99 -5.16 -4.12
C ALA A 255 23.19 -6.62 -4.50
N THR A 256 23.04 -7.51 -3.52
CA THR A 256 23.35 -8.94 -3.65
C THR A 256 22.33 -9.63 -4.55
N PRO A 257 22.72 -10.20 -5.70
CA PRO A 257 21.77 -10.85 -6.61
C PRO A 257 21.28 -12.18 -6.04
N MET A 258 20.01 -12.48 -6.27
CA MET A 258 19.43 -13.82 -6.12
C MET A 258 19.74 -14.66 -7.37
N GLN A 259 19.57 -15.97 -7.27
CA GLN A 259 19.76 -16.90 -8.37
C GLN A 259 18.42 -17.19 -9.04
N ALA A 260 18.33 -17.00 -10.36
CA ALA A 260 17.22 -17.45 -11.16
C ALA A 260 17.13 -18.99 -11.16
N THR A 261 15.92 -19.51 -11.33
CA THR A 261 15.65 -20.95 -11.48
C THR A 261 15.13 -21.24 -12.89
N ASP A 262 14.81 -22.50 -13.19
CA ASP A 262 14.16 -22.88 -14.45
C ASP A 262 12.73 -22.31 -14.56
N ASN A 263 12.11 -21.94 -13.42
CA ASN A 263 10.86 -21.21 -13.40
C ASN A 263 11.17 -19.68 -13.39
N PRO A 264 10.79 -18.91 -14.42
CA PRO A 264 11.12 -17.50 -14.53
C PRO A 264 10.50 -16.63 -13.41
N TYR A 265 9.55 -17.17 -12.68
CA TYR A 265 8.93 -16.46 -11.57
C TYR A 265 9.62 -16.73 -10.22
N VAL A 266 10.54 -17.69 -10.15
CA VAL A 266 11.14 -18.14 -8.88
C VAL A 266 12.63 -17.82 -8.82
N PHE A 267 13.01 -17.16 -7.72
CA PHE A 267 14.40 -16.88 -7.38
C PHE A 267 14.76 -17.55 -6.07
N THR A 268 16.04 -17.94 -5.96
CA THR A 268 16.59 -18.52 -4.72
C THR A 268 17.86 -17.80 -4.32
N TRP A 269 18.19 -17.85 -3.04
CA TRP A 269 19.48 -17.45 -2.52
C TRP A 269 19.82 -18.28 -1.28
N GLN A 270 21.11 -18.60 -1.12
CA GLN A 270 21.60 -19.26 0.07
C GLN A 270 22.93 -18.64 0.48
N GLY A 271 23.06 -18.32 1.77
CA GLY A 271 24.25 -17.69 2.29
C GLY A 271 24.06 -17.22 3.74
N VAL A 272 25.00 -16.42 4.22
CA VAL A 272 24.97 -15.86 5.56
C VAL A 272 24.23 -14.54 5.55
N LEU A 273 23.20 -14.43 6.39
CA LEU A 273 22.58 -13.15 6.76
C LEU A 273 23.12 -12.69 8.12
N ASN A 274 23.35 -11.40 8.26
CA ASN A 274 23.65 -10.73 9.51
C ASN A 274 22.35 -10.38 10.27
N VAL A 275 22.47 -9.94 11.51
CA VAL A 275 21.37 -9.28 12.23
C VAL A 275 21.14 -7.91 11.59
N GLY A 276 19.88 -7.57 11.31
CA GLY A 276 19.55 -6.29 10.68
C GLY A 276 18.31 -6.34 9.82
N GLU A 277 18.11 -5.30 9.00
CA GLU A 277 17.01 -5.17 8.07
C GLU A 277 17.33 -5.84 6.74
N LEU A 278 16.30 -6.35 6.06
CA LEU A 278 16.37 -6.96 4.74
C LEU A 278 15.22 -6.49 3.87
N LYS A 279 15.51 -6.19 2.61
CA LYS A 279 14.55 -5.76 1.59
C LYS A 279 15.01 -6.25 0.21
N LEU A 280 14.07 -6.45 -0.70
CA LEU A 280 14.38 -6.97 -2.05
C LEU A 280 13.97 -5.96 -3.11
N THR A 281 14.85 -5.74 -4.08
CA THR A 281 14.60 -4.85 -5.22
C THR A 281 14.66 -5.61 -6.54
N CYS A 282 13.83 -5.18 -7.50
CA CYS A 282 13.83 -5.71 -8.86
C CYS A 282 14.79 -4.93 -9.78
N ASP A 283 15.36 -3.84 -9.31
CA ASP A 283 16.27 -2.97 -10.04
C ASP A 283 17.32 -2.35 -9.09
N LYS A 284 18.26 -1.60 -9.66
CA LYS A 284 19.32 -0.92 -8.92
C LYS A 284 19.22 0.60 -9.02
N LYS A 285 18.00 1.15 -8.95
CA LYS A 285 17.79 2.60 -9.02
C LYS A 285 18.36 3.30 -7.80
N GLU A 286 19.33 4.20 -8.03
CA GLU A 286 20.03 4.95 -6.98
C GLU A 286 19.11 5.86 -6.16
N ASP A 287 17.99 6.31 -6.74
CA ASP A 287 17.00 7.15 -6.09
C ASP A 287 15.99 6.37 -5.22
N TRP A 288 16.13 5.04 -5.16
CA TRP A 288 15.26 4.11 -4.40
C TRP A 288 13.78 4.11 -4.85
N ASN A 289 13.45 4.74 -5.97
CA ASN A 289 12.10 4.80 -6.55
C ASN A 289 11.86 3.71 -7.59
N GLY A 290 12.39 2.51 -7.36
CA GLY A 290 12.21 1.33 -8.20
C GLY A 290 11.07 0.41 -7.76
N ALA A 291 11.16 -0.83 -8.24
CA ALA A 291 10.25 -1.91 -7.89
C ALA A 291 10.79 -2.75 -6.73
N TRP A 292 9.94 -3.06 -5.76
CA TRP A 292 10.31 -3.66 -4.49
C TRP A 292 9.40 -4.80 -4.08
N PHE A 293 10.00 -5.85 -3.51
CA PHE A 293 9.31 -6.81 -2.66
C PHE A 293 9.63 -6.53 -1.20
N MET A 294 8.60 -6.41 -0.38
CA MET A 294 8.68 -6.04 1.03
C MET A 294 7.81 -6.98 1.87
N PRO A 295 8.01 -7.07 3.18
CA PRO A 295 7.06 -7.77 4.04
C PRO A 295 5.72 -7.01 4.09
N THR A 296 4.69 -7.69 4.58
CA THR A 296 3.34 -7.11 4.70
C THR A 296 3.18 -6.16 5.90
N VAL A 297 4.11 -6.21 6.85
CA VAL A 297 4.18 -5.31 8.01
C VAL A 297 5.64 -4.92 8.27
N ALA A 298 5.86 -3.77 8.91
CA ALA A 298 7.20 -3.33 9.29
C ALA A 298 7.86 -4.28 10.29
N ASP A 299 9.17 -4.42 10.18
CA ASP A 299 10.01 -5.22 11.08
C ASP A 299 9.57 -6.70 11.22
N LYS A 300 8.92 -7.23 10.18
CA LYS A 300 8.45 -8.61 10.18
C LYS A 300 9.62 -9.58 10.30
N GLN A 301 9.59 -10.41 11.32
CA GLN A 301 10.54 -11.52 11.44
C GLN A 301 10.11 -12.67 10.51
N PRO A 302 11.05 -13.30 9.78
CA PRO A 302 10.73 -14.47 8.97
C PRO A 302 10.13 -15.60 9.81
N SER A 303 9.02 -16.17 9.32
CA SER A 303 8.36 -17.30 9.98
C SER A 303 9.07 -18.64 9.75
N GLY A 304 9.92 -18.72 8.73
CA GLY A 304 10.49 -19.96 8.23
C GLY A 304 9.58 -20.71 7.24
N GLU A 305 8.35 -20.27 7.11
CA GLU A 305 7.36 -20.81 6.15
C GLU A 305 7.22 -19.92 4.93
N THR A 306 6.45 -20.36 3.94
CA THR A 306 6.06 -19.51 2.80
C THR A 306 5.02 -18.50 3.24
N GLU A 307 5.32 -17.22 3.07
CA GLU A 307 4.49 -16.11 3.49
C GLU A 307 4.28 -15.08 2.38
N PRO A 308 3.18 -14.31 2.40
CA PRO A 308 2.92 -13.29 1.40
C PRO A 308 3.89 -12.11 1.52
N MET A 309 4.18 -11.51 0.37
CA MET A 309 4.92 -10.24 0.25
C MET A 309 3.99 -9.14 -0.24
N LEU A 310 4.42 -7.91 -0.02
CA LEU A 310 3.94 -6.71 -0.67
C LEU A 310 4.85 -6.38 -1.85
N PHE A 311 4.29 -6.30 -3.05
CA PHE A 311 4.99 -5.78 -4.22
C PHE A 311 4.58 -4.33 -4.47
N LEU A 312 5.54 -3.43 -4.67
CA LEU A 312 5.32 -2.05 -5.08
C LEU A 312 6.27 -1.66 -6.20
N ASP A 313 5.74 -1.15 -7.30
CA ASP A 313 6.50 -0.48 -8.35
C ASP A 313 6.31 1.05 -8.22
N LYS A 314 7.24 1.67 -7.53
CA LYS A 314 7.24 3.12 -7.30
C LYS A 314 7.63 3.93 -8.54
N ALA A 315 8.20 3.29 -9.56
CA ALA A 315 8.54 3.92 -10.82
C ALA A 315 7.38 3.96 -11.80
N SER A 316 6.47 2.99 -11.73
CA SER A 316 5.36 2.85 -12.67
C SER A 316 4.18 3.74 -12.29
N ASP A 317 3.84 4.70 -13.16
CA ASP A 317 2.65 5.52 -12.96
C ASP A 317 1.36 4.68 -13.07
N ALA A 318 1.36 3.67 -13.94
CA ALA A 318 0.23 2.75 -14.06
C ALA A 318 0.02 1.92 -12.78
N PHE A 319 1.10 1.52 -12.09
CA PHE A 319 1.01 0.83 -10.81
C PHE A 319 0.54 1.78 -9.70
N LYS A 320 1.10 2.99 -9.62
CA LYS A 320 0.67 4.03 -8.67
C LYS A 320 -0.81 4.38 -8.82
N ALA A 321 -1.31 4.45 -10.05
CA ALA A 321 -2.72 4.74 -10.35
C ALA A 321 -3.71 3.66 -9.87
N GLN A 322 -3.24 2.49 -9.47
CA GLN A 322 -4.08 1.49 -8.81
C GLN A 322 -4.55 1.95 -7.43
N TYR A 323 -3.75 2.76 -6.75
CA TYR A 323 -4.05 3.28 -5.43
C TYR A 323 -4.66 4.69 -5.54
N LEU A 324 -5.90 4.85 -5.09
CA LEU A 324 -6.58 6.14 -5.14
C LEU A 324 -6.28 7.00 -3.90
N ASP A 325 -6.19 6.36 -2.74
CA ASP A 325 -6.11 7.05 -1.45
C ASP A 325 -4.80 6.71 -0.69
N VAL A 326 -3.87 5.99 -1.32
CA VAL A 326 -2.59 5.59 -0.72
C VAL A 326 -1.41 6.10 -1.55
N MET A 327 -0.55 6.91 -0.94
CA MET A 327 0.71 7.33 -1.55
C MET A 327 1.79 6.27 -1.30
N ILE A 328 2.03 5.41 -2.29
CA ILE A 328 2.97 4.28 -2.16
C ILE A 328 4.45 4.68 -2.14
N GLY A 329 4.78 5.91 -2.54
CA GLY A 329 6.17 6.40 -2.61
C GLY A 329 6.91 6.32 -1.27
N GLY A 330 6.22 6.64 -0.17
CA GLY A 330 6.78 6.63 1.18
C GLY A 330 6.79 5.27 1.89
N ILE A 331 6.16 4.25 1.31
CA ILE A 331 6.09 2.92 1.94
C ILE A 331 7.46 2.24 1.89
N ASP A 332 7.99 1.88 3.05
CA ASP A 332 9.33 1.30 3.21
C ASP A 332 9.36 0.23 4.31
N LEU A 333 8.72 -0.91 4.03
CA LEU A 333 8.66 -2.05 4.94
C LEU A 333 9.88 -2.96 4.75
N LYS A 334 10.39 -3.53 5.84
CA LYS A 334 11.58 -4.38 5.85
C LYS A 334 11.37 -5.61 6.73
N TRP A 335 11.97 -6.74 6.33
CA TRP A 335 12.13 -7.87 7.25
C TRP A 335 13.19 -7.54 8.29
N LYS A 336 13.03 -8.09 9.50
CA LYS A 336 14.00 -7.99 10.58
C LYS A 336 14.62 -9.37 10.83
N ILE A 337 15.89 -9.51 10.47
CA ILE A 337 16.68 -10.69 10.82
C ILE A 337 17.25 -10.47 12.22
N THR A 338 16.80 -11.31 13.17
CA THR A 338 17.17 -11.18 14.60
C THR A 338 18.32 -12.07 15.00
N THR A 339 18.68 -13.03 14.17
CA THR A 339 19.77 -13.97 14.44
C THR A 339 20.61 -14.16 13.19
N ALA A 340 21.91 -13.88 13.27
CA ALA A 340 22.83 -14.14 12.16
C ALA A 340 22.98 -15.65 11.91
N GLY A 341 23.32 -16.03 10.70
CA GLY A 341 23.55 -17.43 10.34
C GLY A 341 23.33 -17.72 8.87
N SER A 342 23.39 -19.00 8.52
CA SER A 342 23.09 -19.46 7.16
C SER A 342 21.58 -19.48 6.95
N TYR A 343 21.14 -18.92 5.81
CA TYR A 343 19.73 -18.86 5.41
C TYR A 343 19.57 -19.32 3.98
N LYS A 344 18.39 -19.88 3.70
CA LYS A 344 17.89 -20.11 2.35
C LYS A 344 16.65 -19.24 2.15
N ILE A 345 16.65 -18.49 1.05
CA ILE A 345 15.53 -17.65 0.63
C ILE A 345 14.99 -18.21 -0.68
N THR A 346 13.68 -18.34 -0.79
CA THR A 346 12.98 -18.67 -2.03
C THR A 346 11.87 -17.65 -2.22
N LEU A 347 11.83 -16.99 -3.38
CA LEU A 347 10.87 -15.95 -3.72
C LEU A 347 10.13 -16.33 -5.00
N ASN A 348 8.81 -16.19 -5.02
CA ASN A 348 7.98 -16.25 -6.23
C ASN A 348 7.41 -14.85 -6.52
N GLN A 349 7.89 -14.23 -7.61
CA GLN A 349 7.52 -12.86 -7.97
C GLN A 349 6.12 -12.74 -8.59
N LEU A 350 5.57 -13.81 -9.16
CA LEU A 350 4.21 -13.83 -9.69
C LEU A 350 3.19 -13.97 -8.56
N GLU A 351 3.41 -14.94 -7.69
CA GLU A 351 2.53 -15.19 -6.54
C GLU A 351 2.75 -14.21 -5.38
N GLU A 352 3.82 -13.42 -5.44
CA GLU A 352 4.21 -12.48 -4.37
C GLU A 352 4.32 -13.20 -3.02
N THR A 353 5.13 -14.28 -3.02
CA THR A 353 5.38 -15.09 -1.83
C THR A 353 6.87 -15.30 -1.62
N ILE A 354 7.28 -15.43 -0.36
CA ILE A 354 8.66 -15.65 0.05
C ILE A 354 8.74 -16.66 1.18
N SER A 355 9.82 -17.40 1.21
CA SER A 355 10.24 -18.23 2.34
C SER A 355 11.68 -17.85 2.72
N ILE A 356 11.93 -17.49 3.96
CA ILE A 356 13.25 -17.16 4.53
C ILE A 356 13.51 -18.13 5.67
N VAL A 357 14.31 -19.15 5.41
CA VAL A 357 14.53 -20.28 6.33
C VAL A 357 15.97 -20.29 6.83
N LYS A 358 16.14 -20.24 8.16
CA LYS A 358 17.45 -20.45 8.80
C LYS A 358 17.84 -21.94 8.68
N GLN A 359 19.06 -22.18 8.23
CA GLN A 359 19.63 -23.52 8.01
C GLN A 359 20.35 -24.04 9.26
#